data_09f61e3b901c70fa5f887a1a49db04b2
#
_entry.id   09f61e3b901c70fa5f887a1a49db04b2
#
_cell.length_a   1.000
_cell.length_b   1.000
_cell.length_c   1.000
_cell.angle_alpha   90.00
_cell.angle_beta   90.00
_cell.angle_gamma   90.00
#
_symmetry.space_group_name_H-M   'P 1'
#
loop_
_entity.id
_entity.type
_entity.pdbx_description
1 polymer ?
#
loop_
_entity_poly.entity_id
_entity_poly.type
_entity_poly.pdbx_seq_one_letter_code
_entity_poly.pdbx_strand_id
1 'polypeptide(L)'
;MLITNGKIVSWGQNAEIMEGKALRLQDGLIEAIAEESLLRRAYPEDAILDAGGQLVMAGNICAHTHFYGAFSRGMAIPGEPPADFPSILSSLWWKLDKALDEDAVRYSALVCLVDAIKYGTTTLFDHHASPNFIDGSLDIIAEAVSQAGLRASLCYEVTDRDGEERALAGIRENARFIEQVANGAISPLIKAHFGLHASLTVSAKTLERCLAANTRAAGFHVHAAEGLVDQEDSLSKYGKRVIERFYEQGVLGEISILAHGVHASEHELELLAETNTWLSHQPRSNMNNAVGVAPVLDMLEKRVRVVLGNDGFSNAMWEEWKAAYFIQKDHGQDPRLMNGYDVLKIAVENNSRLATQTYGGLRVGEVVPGAAGDLILVDYHPITPLTADNLPWHILFGFRDGMVTSTIVAGRPLMVDRKLLWLDEAEIAAKAREAALRIWKKME
;
A
#
# COMPACT_ATOMS: atom_id res chain seq x y z
N MET A 1 -25.44 -10.90 2.73
CA MET A 1 -24.62 -12.08 3.06
C MET A 1 -24.29 -12.08 4.55
N LEU A 2 -24.37 -13.24 5.23
CA LEU A 2 -23.95 -13.40 6.63
C LEU A 2 -22.61 -14.12 6.70
N ILE A 3 -21.68 -13.60 7.51
CA ILE A 3 -20.48 -14.33 7.94
C ILE A 3 -20.76 -14.85 9.35
N THR A 4 -20.71 -16.16 9.55
CA THR A 4 -21.15 -16.85 10.75
C THR A 4 -20.04 -17.74 11.32
N ASN A 5 -20.21 -18.22 12.57
CA ASN A 5 -19.28 -19.17 13.18
C ASN A 5 -17.81 -18.73 13.14
N GLY A 6 -17.56 -17.43 13.34
CA GLY A 6 -16.23 -16.84 13.38
C GLY A 6 -15.96 -16.10 14.70
N LYS A 7 -14.70 -15.80 14.94
CA LYS A 7 -14.26 -14.90 16.00
C LYS A 7 -14.01 -13.54 15.39
N ILE A 8 -14.94 -12.61 15.59
CA ILE A 8 -14.87 -11.29 14.95
C ILE A 8 -13.91 -10.40 15.74
N VAL A 9 -12.91 -9.86 15.08
CA VAL A 9 -11.88 -8.97 15.66
C VAL A 9 -12.20 -7.53 15.29
N SER A 10 -12.42 -6.68 16.27
CA SER A 10 -12.43 -5.23 16.11
C SER A 10 -11.14 -4.62 16.68
N TRP A 11 -10.69 -3.52 16.06
CA TRP A 11 -9.52 -2.76 16.47
C TRP A 11 -9.92 -1.40 17.09
N GLY A 12 -8.95 -0.66 17.65
CA GLY A 12 -9.13 0.69 18.18
C GLY A 12 -9.43 0.73 19.66
N GLN A 13 -10.08 1.80 20.13
CA GLN A 13 -10.31 2.05 21.56
C GLN A 13 -11.15 0.97 22.25
N ASN A 14 -11.99 0.28 21.49
CA ASN A 14 -12.83 -0.83 21.98
C ASN A 14 -12.42 -2.13 21.29
N ALA A 15 -11.11 -2.40 21.23
CA ALA A 15 -10.60 -3.64 20.67
C ALA A 15 -11.23 -4.86 21.37
N GLU A 16 -11.85 -5.74 20.61
CA GLU A 16 -12.56 -6.90 21.12
C GLU A 16 -12.44 -8.09 20.17
N ILE A 17 -12.43 -9.30 20.73
CA ILE A 17 -12.65 -10.53 19.99
C ILE A 17 -14.02 -11.08 20.38
N MET A 18 -14.97 -10.95 19.47
CA MET A 18 -16.36 -11.31 19.69
C MET A 18 -16.62 -12.74 19.22
N GLU A 19 -17.08 -13.58 20.14
CA GLU A 19 -17.54 -14.95 19.85
C GLU A 19 -19.07 -15.04 19.90
N GLY A 20 -19.68 -15.99 19.16
CA GLY A 20 -21.13 -16.19 19.10
C GLY A 20 -21.91 -15.13 18.30
N LYS A 21 -21.21 -14.15 17.75
CA LYS A 21 -21.78 -13.13 16.87
C LYS A 21 -21.57 -13.49 15.40
N ALA A 22 -22.44 -12.96 14.55
CA ALA A 22 -22.29 -12.96 13.10
C ALA A 22 -22.22 -11.53 12.58
N LEU A 23 -21.74 -11.39 11.36
CA LEU A 23 -21.59 -10.12 10.67
C LEU A 23 -22.44 -10.16 9.39
N ARG A 24 -23.27 -9.14 9.17
CA ARG A 24 -24.05 -8.98 7.94
C ARG A 24 -23.40 -7.97 7.02
N LEU A 25 -23.17 -8.37 5.78
CA LEU A 25 -22.71 -7.52 4.69
C LEU A 25 -23.88 -7.20 3.76
N GLN A 26 -24.09 -5.90 3.51
CA GLN A 26 -25.12 -5.40 2.60
C GLN A 26 -24.57 -4.15 1.88
N ASP A 27 -24.78 -4.07 0.57
CA ASP A 27 -24.39 -2.93 -0.27
C ASP A 27 -22.93 -2.48 -0.12
N GLY A 28 -22.03 -3.46 0.06
CA GLY A 28 -20.60 -3.22 0.23
C GLY A 28 -20.15 -2.81 1.63
N LEU A 29 -21.08 -2.74 2.59
CA LEU A 29 -20.84 -2.30 3.96
C LEU A 29 -21.07 -3.43 4.97
N ILE A 30 -20.47 -3.29 6.14
CA ILE A 30 -20.88 -4.02 7.35
C ILE A 30 -22.16 -3.36 7.85
N GLU A 31 -23.30 -4.01 7.64
CA GLU A 31 -24.57 -3.44 8.08
C GLU A 31 -24.81 -3.70 9.58
N ALA A 32 -24.49 -4.90 10.06
CA ALA A 32 -24.74 -5.28 11.44
C ALA A 32 -23.72 -6.28 11.97
N ILE A 33 -23.44 -6.23 13.26
CA ILE A 33 -22.75 -7.24 14.05
C ILE A 33 -23.65 -7.54 15.26
N ALA A 34 -24.17 -8.77 15.35
CA ALA A 34 -25.08 -9.16 16.43
C ALA A 34 -25.00 -10.68 16.68
N GLU A 35 -25.74 -11.14 17.71
CA GLU A 35 -25.87 -12.57 17.99
C GLU A 35 -26.25 -13.34 16.71
N GLU A 36 -25.52 -14.38 16.39
CA GLU A 36 -25.70 -15.15 15.15
C GLU A 36 -27.14 -15.66 15.00
N SER A 37 -27.74 -16.14 16.08
CA SER A 37 -29.12 -16.62 16.07
C SER A 37 -30.16 -15.56 15.74
N LEU A 38 -29.87 -14.29 16.06
CA LEU A 38 -30.74 -13.16 15.74
C LEU A 38 -30.63 -12.81 14.25
N LEU A 39 -29.41 -12.69 13.72
CA LEU A 39 -29.19 -12.37 12.31
C LEU A 39 -29.72 -13.48 11.38
N ARG A 40 -29.51 -14.74 11.70
CA ARG A 40 -30.06 -15.88 10.91
C ARG A 40 -31.60 -15.85 10.86
N ARG A 41 -32.27 -15.47 11.96
CA ARG A 41 -33.73 -15.33 11.96
C ARG A 41 -34.24 -14.11 11.22
N ALA A 42 -33.52 -12.99 11.34
CA ALA A 42 -33.90 -11.74 10.69
C ALA A 42 -33.69 -11.78 9.16
N TYR A 43 -32.68 -12.53 8.71
CA TYR A 43 -32.26 -12.58 7.31
C TYR A 43 -32.09 -14.04 6.82
N PRO A 44 -33.18 -14.84 6.78
CA PRO A 44 -33.09 -16.25 6.45
C PRO A 44 -32.70 -16.54 4.99
N GLU A 45 -32.87 -15.55 4.10
CA GLU A 45 -32.54 -15.68 2.66
C GLU A 45 -31.11 -15.22 2.32
N ASP A 46 -30.39 -14.63 3.30
CA ASP A 46 -29.02 -14.20 3.03
C ASP A 46 -28.09 -15.40 2.81
N ALA A 47 -27.23 -15.30 1.79
CA ALA A 47 -26.17 -16.27 1.59
C ALA A 47 -25.26 -16.32 2.83
N ILE A 48 -24.83 -17.51 3.21
CA ILE A 48 -24.01 -17.73 4.40
C ILE A 48 -22.59 -18.10 3.98
N LEU A 49 -21.61 -17.40 4.55
CA LEU A 49 -20.20 -17.77 4.58
C LEU A 49 -19.89 -18.25 6.01
N ASP A 50 -19.70 -19.56 6.18
CA ASP A 50 -19.28 -20.14 7.44
C ASP A 50 -17.77 -19.95 7.63
N ALA A 51 -17.38 -19.21 8.66
CA ALA A 51 -15.99 -18.94 8.97
C ALA A 51 -15.29 -20.13 9.67
N GLY A 52 -16.00 -21.21 10.04
CA GLY A 52 -15.39 -22.41 10.58
C GLY A 52 -14.58 -22.22 11.86
N GLY A 53 -14.90 -21.23 12.68
CA GLY A 53 -14.16 -20.89 13.91
C GLY A 53 -12.93 -20.02 13.69
N GLN A 54 -12.66 -19.59 12.46
CA GLN A 54 -11.52 -18.71 12.10
C GLN A 54 -11.72 -17.29 12.63
N LEU A 55 -10.62 -16.52 12.67
CA LEU A 55 -10.69 -15.07 12.92
C LEU A 55 -11.28 -14.37 11.71
N VAL A 56 -12.23 -13.45 11.94
CA VAL A 56 -12.78 -12.52 10.95
C VAL A 56 -12.24 -11.14 11.26
N MET A 57 -11.37 -10.63 10.40
CA MET A 57 -10.61 -9.40 10.62
C MET A 57 -10.80 -8.44 9.47
N ALA A 58 -10.51 -7.16 9.68
CA ALA A 58 -10.33 -6.23 8.58
C ALA A 58 -9.17 -6.67 7.69
N GLY A 59 -9.31 -6.48 6.38
CA GLY A 59 -8.21 -6.71 5.44
C GLY A 59 -7.04 -5.75 5.66
N ASN A 60 -5.83 -6.21 5.37
CA ASN A 60 -4.64 -5.39 5.44
C ASN A 60 -4.69 -4.26 4.41
N ILE A 61 -4.04 -3.15 4.72
CA ILE A 61 -3.87 -1.99 3.85
C ILE A 61 -2.37 -1.79 3.60
N CYS A 62 -1.98 -1.61 2.35
CA CYS A 62 -0.62 -1.29 1.93
C CYS A 62 -0.55 0.16 1.47
N ALA A 63 0.13 1.03 2.23
CA ALA A 63 0.13 2.48 2.01
C ALA A 63 1.10 2.97 0.92
N HIS A 64 1.94 2.09 0.38
CA HIS A 64 2.84 2.36 -0.73
C HIS A 64 3.33 1.06 -1.33
N THR A 65 3.17 0.90 -2.65
CA THR A 65 3.62 -0.27 -3.41
C THR A 65 3.92 0.10 -4.85
N HIS A 66 4.67 -0.77 -5.55
CA HIS A 66 4.92 -0.67 -6.99
C HIS A 66 4.51 -1.99 -7.67
N PHE A 67 3.39 -2.00 -8.36
CA PHE A 67 2.94 -3.22 -9.05
C PHE A 67 3.93 -3.69 -10.10
N TYR A 68 4.58 -2.77 -10.82
CA TYR A 68 5.58 -3.13 -11.82
C TYR A 68 6.81 -3.85 -11.23
N GLY A 69 7.09 -3.66 -9.94
CA GLY A 69 8.14 -4.35 -9.20
C GLY A 69 8.00 -5.87 -9.18
N ALA A 70 6.82 -6.43 -9.48
CA ALA A 70 6.62 -7.88 -9.58
C ALA A 70 7.62 -8.56 -10.53
N PHE A 71 8.06 -7.86 -11.58
CA PHE A 71 8.99 -8.41 -12.57
C PHE A 71 10.46 -8.36 -12.17
N SER A 72 10.81 -7.76 -11.05
CA SER A 72 12.14 -7.88 -10.44
C SER A 72 12.32 -9.21 -9.69
N ARG A 73 11.22 -9.90 -9.36
CA ARG A 73 11.25 -11.11 -8.55
C ARG A 73 12.03 -12.23 -9.26
N GLY A 74 13.14 -12.65 -8.66
CA GLY A 74 14.02 -13.69 -9.17
C GLY A 74 14.92 -13.24 -10.33
N MET A 75 14.99 -11.93 -10.63
CA MET A 75 15.88 -11.40 -11.67
C MET A 75 17.32 -11.41 -11.17
N ALA A 76 18.22 -11.94 -12.00
CA ALA A 76 19.65 -11.68 -11.87
C ALA A 76 19.92 -10.31 -12.51
N ILE A 77 20.32 -9.32 -11.71
CA ILE A 77 20.63 -7.97 -12.21
C ILE A 77 21.84 -8.08 -13.15
N PRO A 78 21.74 -7.66 -14.43
CA PRO A 78 22.86 -7.73 -15.36
C PRO A 78 24.02 -6.81 -14.96
N GLY A 79 25.25 -7.29 -15.06
CA GLY A 79 26.46 -6.51 -14.79
C GLY A 79 27.03 -6.77 -13.40
N GLU A 80 27.83 -5.81 -12.92
CA GLU A 80 28.38 -5.87 -11.55
C GLU A 80 27.28 -5.67 -10.51
N PRO A 81 27.33 -6.35 -9.35
CA PRO A 81 26.39 -6.14 -8.27
C PRO A 81 26.36 -4.66 -7.84
N PRO A 82 25.18 -4.06 -7.70
CA PRO A 82 25.09 -2.66 -7.28
C PRO A 82 25.66 -2.48 -5.87
N ALA A 83 26.57 -1.50 -5.70
CA ALA A 83 27.28 -1.27 -4.46
C ALA A 83 26.58 -0.27 -3.52
N ASP A 84 25.62 0.51 -4.06
CA ASP A 84 24.90 1.55 -3.35
C ASP A 84 23.50 1.78 -3.94
N PHE A 85 22.70 2.59 -3.28
CA PHE A 85 21.33 2.89 -3.70
C PHE A 85 21.25 3.52 -5.10
N PRO A 86 22.04 4.54 -5.49
CA PRO A 86 22.04 5.06 -6.86
C PRO A 86 22.31 3.98 -7.93
N SER A 87 23.21 3.06 -7.64
CA SER A 87 23.51 1.95 -8.58
C SER A 87 22.38 0.93 -8.65
N ILE A 88 21.62 0.69 -7.56
CA ILE A 88 20.37 -0.11 -7.61
C ILE A 88 19.34 0.57 -8.52
N LEU A 89 19.13 1.88 -8.36
CA LEU A 89 18.21 2.64 -9.21
C LEU A 89 18.56 2.52 -10.69
N SER A 90 19.83 2.75 -11.05
CA SER A 90 20.29 2.77 -12.44
C SER A 90 20.43 1.39 -13.08
N SER A 91 20.79 0.35 -12.32
CA SER A 91 21.01 -1.00 -12.85
C SER A 91 19.75 -1.86 -12.87
N LEU A 92 18.78 -1.58 -11.98
CA LEU A 92 17.54 -2.35 -11.86
C LEU A 92 16.31 -1.50 -12.19
N TRP A 93 15.92 -0.57 -11.30
CA TRP A 93 14.59 0.04 -11.35
C TRP A 93 14.37 0.89 -12.60
N TRP A 94 15.33 1.73 -12.98
CA TRP A 94 15.26 2.58 -14.19
C TRP A 94 15.43 1.84 -15.52
N LYS A 95 15.90 0.59 -15.47
CA LYS A 95 15.88 -0.30 -16.65
C LYS A 95 14.57 -1.05 -16.73
N LEU A 96 14.08 -1.52 -15.58
CA LEU A 96 12.83 -2.27 -15.51
C LEU A 96 11.64 -1.42 -15.95
N ASP A 97 11.50 -0.20 -15.40
CA ASP A 97 10.40 0.70 -15.73
C ASP A 97 10.39 1.08 -17.23
N LYS A 98 11.55 1.33 -17.83
CA LYS A 98 11.70 1.60 -19.27
C LYS A 98 11.40 0.40 -20.17
N ALA A 99 11.56 -0.81 -19.67
CA ALA A 99 11.31 -2.01 -20.43
C ALA A 99 9.81 -2.34 -20.56
N LEU A 100 8.96 -1.76 -19.67
CA LEU A 100 7.54 -2.06 -19.61
C LEU A 100 6.81 -1.65 -20.91
N ASP A 101 5.94 -2.54 -21.36
CA ASP A 101 4.92 -2.32 -22.38
C ASP A 101 3.53 -2.55 -21.76
N GLU A 102 2.46 -2.35 -22.52
CA GLU A 102 1.07 -2.48 -22.05
C GLU A 102 0.81 -3.83 -21.35
N ASP A 103 1.21 -4.93 -21.98
CA ASP A 103 1.05 -6.27 -21.39
C ASP A 103 1.81 -6.39 -20.07
N ALA A 104 3.03 -5.84 -19.99
CA ALA A 104 3.83 -5.89 -18.78
C ALA A 104 3.20 -5.07 -17.65
N VAL A 105 2.66 -3.90 -17.95
CA VAL A 105 1.90 -3.09 -16.97
C VAL A 105 0.69 -3.88 -16.47
N ARG A 106 -0.11 -4.48 -17.35
CA ARG A 106 -1.29 -5.28 -17.01
C ARG A 106 -0.94 -6.48 -16.13
N TYR A 107 0.01 -7.30 -16.57
CA TYR A 107 0.29 -8.56 -15.88
C TYR A 107 1.13 -8.40 -14.62
N SER A 108 1.97 -7.36 -14.50
CA SER A 108 2.62 -7.02 -13.23
C SER A 108 1.58 -6.60 -12.18
N ALA A 109 0.60 -5.77 -12.57
CA ALA A 109 -0.50 -5.41 -11.69
C ALA A 109 -1.31 -6.64 -11.26
N LEU A 110 -1.75 -7.49 -12.21
CA LEU A 110 -2.53 -8.69 -11.90
C LEU A 110 -1.80 -9.65 -10.96
N VAL A 111 -0.48 -9.85 -11.12
CA VAL A 111 0.33 -10.68 -10.21
C VAL A 111 0.32 -10.11 -8.79
N CYS A 112 0.54 -8.81 -8.64
CA CYS A 112 0.50 -8.16 -7.33
C CYS A 112 -0.90 -8.21 -6.69
N LEU A 113 -1.96 -8.07 -7.50
CA LEU A 113 -3.34 -8.15 -7.02
C LEU A 113 -3.74 -9.58 -6.61
N VAL A 114 -3.26 -10.60 -7.32
CA VAL A 114 -3.40 -12.01 -6.89
C VAL A 114 -2.69 -12.24 -5.56
N ASP A 115 -1.45 -11.77 -5.41
CA ASP A 115 -0.70 -11.84 -4.14
C ASP A 115 -1.48 -11.13 -3.02
N ALA A 116 -2.01 -9.93 -3.28
CA ALA A 116 -2.78 -9.14 -2.32
C ALA A 116 -4.02 -9.90 -1.83
N ILE A 117 -4.82 -10.47 -2.74
CA ILE A 117 -5.98 -11.28 -2.38
C ILE A 117 -5.56 -12.48 -1.54
N LYS A 118 -4.49 -13.19 -1.94
CA LYS A 118 -4.03 -14.41 -1.25
C LYS A 118 -3.44 -14.14 0.13
N TYR A 119 -2.95 -12.94 0.37
CA TYR A 119 -2.35 -12.52 1.66
C TYR A 119 -3.24 -11.56 2.45
N GLY A 120 -4.49 -11.35 1.97
CA GLY A 120 -5.49 -10.57 2.71
C GLY A 120 -5.24 -9.06 2.72
N THR A 121 -4.52 -8.53 1.73
CA THR A 121 -4.39 -7.09 1.52
C THR A 121 -5.50 -6.62 0.61
N THR A 122 -6.42 -5.81 1.15
CA THR A 122 -7.67 -5.41 0.47
C THR A 122 -7.61 -4.01 -0.15
N THR A 123 -6.65 -3.19 0.30
CA THR A 123 -6.47 -1.80 -0.17
C THR A 123 -5.00 -1.52 -0.40
N LEU A 124 -4.66 -0.94 -1.56
CA LEU A 124 -3.29 -0.69 -2.00
C LEU A 124 -3.14 0.75 -2.52
N PHE A 125 -1.97 1.35 -2.28
CA PHE A 125 -1.59 2.64 -2.83
C PHE A 125 -0.42 2.42 -3.79
N ASP A 126 -0.74 2.27 -5.09
CA ASP A 126 0.24 1.98 -6.13
C ASP A 126 0.90 3.26 -6.66
N HIS A 127 2.19 3.18 -6.87
CA HIS A 127 3.03 4.25 -7.40
C HIS A 127 3.71 3.74 -8.68
N HIS A 128 3.20 4.11 -9.85
CA HIS A 128 3.51 3.48 -11.12
C HIS A 128 4.51 4.25 -11.98
N ALA A 129 5.43 3.53 -12.61
CA ALA A 129 6.35 4.06 -13.64
C ALA A 129 6.38 3.14 -14.86
N SER A 130 6.27 3.73 -16.05
CA SER A 130 6.46 3.08 -17.36
C SER A 130 6.82 4.10 -18.43
N PRO A 131 8.06 4.63 -18.46
CA PRO A 131 8.45 5.77 -19.33
C PRO A 131 8.23 5.54 -20.82
N ASN A 132 8.15 4.30 -21.28
CA ASN A 132 7.88 3.94 -22.69
C ASN A 132 6.40 3.61 -22.97
N PHE A 133 5.54 3.60 -21.92
CA PHE A 133 4.10 3.41 -22.02
C PHE A 133 3.41 4.26 -20.93
N ILE A 134 3.35 5.58 -21.12
CA ILE A 134 2.81 6.55 -20.13
C ILE A 134 1.31 6.74 -20.32
N ASP A 135 0.91 7.26 -21.50
CA ASP A 135 -0.48 7.61 -21.79
C ASP A 135 -1.37 6.36 -21.73
N GLY A 136 -2.35 6.33 -20.83
CA GLY A 136 -3.26 5.21 -20.60
C GLY A 136 -2.73 4.10 -19.67
N SER A 137 -1.52 4.22 -19.12
CA SER A 137 -0.96 3.23 -18.21
C SER A 137 -1.82 3.05 -16.94
N LEU A 138 -2.33 4.14 -16.40
CA LEU A 138 -3.21 4.10 -15.21
C LEU A 138 -4.58 3.48 -15.53
N ASP A 139 -5.07 3.58 -16.77
CA ASP A 139 -6.32 2.89 -17.17
C ASP A 139 -6.12 1.37 -17.17
N ILE A 140 -4.99 0.88 -17.71
CA ILE A 140 -4.65 -0.54 -17.71
C ILE A 140 -4.55 -1.10 -16.28
N ILE A 141 -3.94 -0.35 -15.37
CA ILE A 141 -3.86 -0.75 -13.97
C ILE A 141 -5.26 -0.71 -13.32
N ALA A 142 -6.05 0.32 -13.59
CA ALA A 142 -7.42 0.44 -13.09
C ALA A 142 -8.33 -0.70 -13.57
N GLU A 143 -8.18 -1.15 -14.82
CA GLU A 143 -8.85 -2.34 -15.34
C GLU A 143 -8.45 -3.59 -14.58
N ALA A 144 -7.13 -3.79 -14.33
CA ALA A 144 -6.62 -4.94 -13.57
C ALA A 144 -7.16 -4.93 -12.13
N VAL A 145 -7.15 -3.77 -11.45
CA VAL A 145 -7.72 -3.59 -10.11
C VAL A 145 -9.22 -3.88 -10.09
N SER A 146 -9.97 -3.39 -11.09
CA SER A 146 -11.41 -3.63 -11.22
C SER A 146 -11.73 -5.10 -11.45
N GLN A 147 -10.93 -5.79 -12.28
CA GLN A 147 -11.04 -7.23 -12.50
C GLN A 147 -10.77 -8.03 -11.22
N ALA A 148 -9.75 -7.64 -10.45
CA ALA A 148 -9.42 -8.26 -9.17
C ALA A 148 -10.46 -7.96 -8.08
N GLY A 149 -11.15 -6.81 -8.16
CA GLY A 149 -12.15 -6.38 -7.20
C GLY A 149 -11.58 -5.80 -5.91
N LEU A 150 -10.31 -5.38 -5.90
CA LEU A 150 -9.64 -4.76 -4.76
C LEU A 150 -9.85 -3.24 -4.74
N ARG A 151 -9.52 -2.60 -3.61
CA ARG A 151 -9.39 -1.15 -3.56
C ARG A 151 -7.97 -0.73 -3.91
N ALA A 152 -7.84 0.32 -4.71
CA ALA A 152 -6.53 0.93 -4.94
C ALA A 152 -6.61 2.44 -5.09
N SER A 153 -5.54 3.14 -4.69
CA SER A 153 -5.27 4.50 -5.13
C SER A 153 -4.06 4.47 -6.04
N LEU A 154 -4.18 5.07 -7.22
CA LEU A 154 -3.21 4.96 -8.31
C LEU A 154 -2.60 6.33 -8.62
N CYS A 155 -1.34 6.35 -9.01
CA CYS A 155 -0.67 7.54 -9.55
C CYS A 155 0.48 7.15 -10.47
N TYR A 156 0.88 8.08 -11.36
CA TYR A 156 2.03 7.95 -12.24
C TYR A 156 3.22 8.75 -11.69
N GLU A 157 4.39 8.16 -11.58
CA GLU A 157 5.65 8.80 -11.11
C GLU A 157 6.20 9.80 -12.12
N VAL A 158 5.85 11.09 -12.02
CA VAL A 158 6.47 12.14 -12.84
C VAL A 158 7.95 12.26 -12.52
N THR A 159 8.78 12.28 -13.58
CA THR A 159 10.24 12.38 -13.47
C THR A 159 10.84 13.08 -14.68
N ASP A 160 11.95 13.81 -14.46
CA ASP A 160 12.73 14.43 -15.56
C ASP A 160 13.80 13.48 -16.14
N ARG A 161 13.99 12.28 -15.59
CA ARG A 161 15.03 11.30 -15.99
C ARG A 161 15.05 11.00 -17.48
N ASP A 162 13.88 10.99 -18.10
CA ASP A 162 13.67 10.55 -19.46
C ASP A 162 13.34 11.70 -20.42
N GLY A 163 13.59 12.94 -19.98
CA GLY A 163 13.42 14.16 -20.74
C GLY A 163 12.07 14.85 -20.56
N GLU A 164 12.01 16.11 -21.00
CA GLU A 164 10.87 17.00 -20.76
C GLU A 164 9.56 16.48 -21.38
N GLU A 165 9.61 15.83 -22.53
CA GLU A 165 8.41 15.30 -23.20
C GLU A 165 7.74 14.22 -22.36
N ARG A 166 8.53 13.27 -21.81
CA ARG A 166 8.00 12.23 -20.94
C ARG A 166 7.53 12.76 -19.59
N ALA A 167 8.23 13.73 -19.02
CA ALA A 167 7.78 14.41 -17.82
C ALA A 167 6.39 15.06 -18.02
N LEU A 168 6.19 15.76 -19.14
CA LEU A 168 4.89 16.33 -19.50
C LEU A 168 3.82 15.28 -19.77
N ALA A 169 4.16 14.13 -20.36
CA ALA A 169 3.23 13.03 -20.52
C ALA A 169 2.77 12.47 -19.16
N GLY A 170 3.69 12.26 -18.21
CA GLY A 170 3.36 11.82 -16.85
C GLY A 170 2.47 12.82 -16.10
N ILE A 171 2.72 14.13 -16.26
CA ILE A 171 1.85 15.18 -15.71
C ILE A 171 0.43 15.05 -16.28
N ARG A 172 0.31 14.91 -17.62
CA ARG A 172 -1.00 14.75 -18.27
C ARG A 172 -1.71 13.48 -17.83
N GLU A 173 -0.99 12.37 -17.69
CA GLU A 173 -1.56 11.09 -17.26
C GLU A 173 -2.16 11.18 -15.85
N ASN A 174 -1.43 11.76 -14.87
CA ASN A 174 -1.97 12.00 -13.54
C ASN A 174 -3.22 12.90 -13.59
N ALA A 175 -3.12 14.06 -14.24
CA ALA A 175 -4.23 15.01 -14.30
C ALA A 175 -5.48 14.42 -14.96
N ARG A 176 -5.29 13.68 -16.07
CA ARG A 176 -6.37 13.00 -16.79
C ARG A 176 -7.04 11.92 -15.92
N PHE A 177 -6.24 11.07 -15.26
CA PHE A 177 -6.75 9.98 -14.45
C PHE A 177 -7.47 10.49 -13.20
N ILE A 178 -6.92 11.51 -12.52
CA ILE A 178 -7.57 12.20 -11.40
C ILE A 178 -8.94 12.75 -11.81
N GLU A 179 -9.02 13.35 -13.00
CA GLU A 179 -10.28 13.88 -13.53
C GLU A 179 -11.31 12.76 -13.82
N GLN A 180 -10.88 11.63 -14.36
CA GLN A 180 -11.76 10.47 -14.59
C GLN A 180 -12.31 9.90 -13.28
N VAL A 181 -11.46 9.77 -12.26
CA VAL A 181 -11.88 9.32 -10.92
C VAL A 181 -12.87 10.31 -10.30
N ALA A 182 -12.59 11.61 -10.37
CA ALA A 182 -13.44 12.66 -9.80
C ALA A 182 -14.82 12.71 -10.46
N ASN A 183 -14.90 12.43 -11.76
CA ASN A 183 -16.15 12.43 -12.54
C ASN A 183 -16.92 11.09 -12.47
N GLY A 184 -16.42 10.10 -11.71
CA GLY A 184 -17.05 8.80 -11.56
C GLY A 184 -16.99 7.90 -12.81
N ALA A 185 -16.05 8.17 -13.72
CA ALA A 185 -15.83 7.33 -14.90
C ALA A 185 -15.08 6.03 -14.56
N ILE A 186 -14.45 5.98 -13.39
CA ILE A 186 -13.70 4.85 -12.88
C ILE A 186 -14.45 4.21 -11.69
N SER A 187 -14.25 2.91 -11.46
CA SER A 187 -14.84 2.19 -10.32
C SER A 187 -14.67 2.96 -9.00
N PRO A 188 -15.69 3.03 -8.13
CA PRO A 188 -15.61 3.74 -6.84
C PRO A 188 -14.57 3.09 -5.89
N LEU A 189 -14.13 1.86 -6.17
CA LEU A 189 -13.05 1.17 -5.45
C LEU A 189 -11.67 1.75 -5.79
N ILE A 190 -11.56 2.61 -6.81
CA ILE A 190 -10.32 3.20 -7.27
C ILE A 190 -10.31 4.69 -6.98
N LYS A 191 -9.20 5.16 -6.44
CA LYS A 191 -8.88 6.55 -6.14
C LYS A 191 -7.60 6.95 -6.84
N ALA A 192 -7.23 8.22 -6.76
CA ALA A 192 -6.04 8.74 -7.40
C ALA A 192 -5.28 9.69 -6.48
N HIS A 193 -3.97 9.65 -6.57
CA HIS A 193 -3.03 10.66 -6.09
C HIS A 193 -2.31 11.28 -7.29
N PHE A 194 -1.57 12.37 -7.07
CA PHE A 194 -0.67 12.94 -8.06
C PHE A 194 0.75 12.41 -7.79
N GLY A 195 1.27 11.52 -8.65
CA GLY A 195 2.56 10.86 -8.46
C GLY A 195 3.74 11.74 -8.86
N LEU A 196 4.76 11.77 -8.01
CA LEU A 196 6.08 12.35 -8.28
C LEU A 196 7.13 11.28 -7.92
N HIS A 197 8.20 11.15 -8.70
CA HIS A 197 9.22 10.16 -8.37
C HIS A 197 9.95 10.52 -7.07
N ALA A 198 10.88 11.47 -7.09
CA ALA A 198 11.66 11.88 -5.93
C ALA A 198 12.24 13.28 -6.14
N SER A 199 12.73 13.93 -5.07
CA SER A 199 13.33 15.28 -5.16
C SER A 199 14.49 15.34 -6.14
N LEU A 200 15.36 14.32 -6.15
CA LEU A 200 16.55 14.27 -7.01
C LEU A 200 16.22 14.17 -8.52
N THR A 201 15.02 13.74 -8.88
CA THR A 201 14.62 13.50 -10.28
C THR A 201 13.50 14.41 -10.77
N VAL A 202 13.02 15.33 -9.94
CA VAL A 202 11.99 16.30 -10.31
C VAL A 202 12.53 17.71 -10.12
N SER A 203 12.76 18.44 -11.24
CA SER A 203 13.23 19.82 -11.21
C SER A 203 12.17 20.78 -10.65
N ALA A 204 12.59 21.98 -10.23
CA ALA A 204 11.66 23.01 -9.78
C ALA A 204 10.63 23.38 -10.86
N LYS A 205 11.04 23.45 -12.13
CA LYS A 205 10.18 23.74 -13.28
C LYS A 205 9.10 22.64 -13.48
N THR A 206 9.50 21.38 -13.36
CA THR A 206 8.57 20.25 -13.51
C THR A 206 7.60 20.18 -12.34
N LEU A 207 8.08 20.44 -11.12
CA LEU A 207 7.23 20.47 -9.94
C LEU A 207 6.20 21.61 -10.01
N GLU A 208 6.59 22.81 -10.44
CA GLU A 208 5.65 23.91 -10.69
C GLU A 208 4.55 23.53 -11.69
N ARG A 209 4.91 22.82 -12.76
CA ARG A 209 3.93 22.29 -13.74
C ARG A 209 3.00 21.23 -13.16
N CYS A 210 3.52 20.35 -12.28
CA CYS A 210 2.70 19.37 -11.56
C CYS A 210 1.66 20.06 -10.67
N LEU A 211 2.09 21.06 -9.90
CA LEU A 211 1.21 21.86 -9.05
C LEU A 211 0.12 22.57 -9.88
N ALA A 212 0.49 23.17 -10.99
CA ALA A 212 -0.46 23.85 -11.89
C ALA A 212 -1.45 22.87 -12.55
N ALA A 213 -1.03 21.62 -12.83
CA ALA A 213 -1.87 20.59 -13.44
C ALA A 213 -2.78 19.89 -12.43
N ASN A 214 -2.48 19.93 -11.13
CA ASN A 214 -3.24 19.31 -10.07
C ASN A 214 -4.48 20.15 -9.67
N THR A 215 -5.35 20.42 -10.63
CA THR A 215 -6.51 21.31 -10.46
C THR A 215 -7.59 20.76 -9.50
N ARG A 216 -7.57 19.47 -9.20
CA ARG A 216 -8.49 18.81 -8.25
C ARG A 216 -7.91 18.74 -6.84
N ALA A 217 -6.73 19.30 -6.61
CA ALA A 217 -6.04 19.28 -5.32
C ALA A 217 -5.91 17.85 -4.75
N ALA A 218 -5.63 16.87 -5.61
CA ALA A 218 -5.32 15.52 -5.18
C ALA A 218 -4.02 15.53 -4.34
N GLY A 219 -3.91 14.67 -3.34
CA GLY A 219 -2.68 14.52 -2.57
C GLY A 219 -1.53 14.08 -3.46
N PHE A 220 -0.33 14.56 -3.15
CA PHE A 220 0.87 14.05 -3.81
C PHE A 220 1.30 12.72 -3.20
N HIS A 221 1.88 11.84 -4.03
CA HIS A 221 2.51 10.61 -3.59
C HIS A 221 3.94 10.61 -4.15
N VAL A 222 4.97 10.62 -3.28
CA VAL A 222 6.35 10.88 -3.68
C VAL A 222 7.35 10.19 -2.75
N HIS A 223 8.47 9.67 -3.30
CA HIS A 223 9.60 9.22 -2.49
C HIS A 223 10.37 10.43 -1.93
N ALA A 224 10.72 10.38 -0.65
CA ALA A 224 11.37 11.48 0.02
C ALA A 224 12.44 10.97 1.00
N ALA A 225 13.66 11.47 0.85
CA ALA A 225 14.78 11.21 1.76
C ALA A 225 15.01 9.68 2.00
N GLU A 226 14.88 8.87 0.96
CA GLU A 226 15.13 7.43 1.03
C GLU A 226 16.62 7.14 1.17
N GLY A 227 17.43 7.61 0.24
CA GLY A 227 18.89 7.54 0.30
C GLY A 227 19.51 8.89 0.63
N LEU A 228 20.71 8.88 1.22
CA LEU A 228 21.43 10.12 1.55
C LEU A 228 21.66 10.99 0.31
N VAL A 229 21.84 10.38 -0.87
CA VAL A 229 22.01 11.08 -2.15
C VAL A 229 20.85 12.01 -2.48
N ASP A 230 19.62 11.71 -2.08
CA ASP A 230 18.45 12.57 -2.30
C ASP A 230 18.58 13.87 -1.49
N GLN A 231 19.04 13.76 -0.25
CA GLN A 231 19.32 14.93 0.60
C GLN A 231 20.50 15.79 0.07
N GLU A 232 21.60 15.14 -0.34
CA GLU A 232 22.79 15.80 -0.88
C GLU A 232 22.48 16.54 -2.17
N ASP A 233 21.73 15.92 -3.08
CA ASP A 233 21.27 16.52 -4.34
C ASP A 233 20.39 17.74 -4.07
N SER A 234 19.41 17.62 -3.17
CA SER A 234 18.50 18.73 -2.82
C SER A 234 19.25 19.91 -2.19
N LEU A 235 20.15 19.65 -1.25
CA LEU A 235 20.99 20.68 -0.64
C LEU A 235 21.89 21.37 -1.69
N SER A 236 22.50 20.61 -2.58
CA SER A 236 23.39 21.14 -3.63
C SER A 236 22.64 22.01 -4.63
N LYS A 237 21.47 21.59 -5.09
CA LYS A 237 20.71 22.28 -6.14
C LYS A 237 19.83 23.41 -5.63
N TYR A 238 19.25 23.24 -4.43
CA TYR A 238 18.20 24.13 -3.92
C TYR A 238 18.55 24.78 -2.58
N GLY A 239 19.68 24.41 -1.96
CA GLY A 239 20.08 24.91 -0.64
C GLY A 239 19.15 24.45 0.50
N LYS A 240 18.34 23.42 0.28
CA LYS A 240 17.31 22.93 1.20
C LYS A 240 17.29 21.42 1.24
N ARG A 241 16.87 20.87 2.36
CA ARG A 241 16.61 19.46 2.50
C ARG A 241 15.34 19.06 1.73
N VAL A 242 15.15 17.77 1.48
CA VAL A 242 14.08 17.25 0.61
C VAL A 242 12.69 17.66 1.07
N ILE A 243 12.35 17.42 2.34
CA ILE A 243 11.02 17.70 2.87
C ILE A 243 10.80 19.20 3.07
N GLU A 244 11.84 19.96 3.43
CA GLU A 244 11.81 21.43 3.46
C GLU A 244 11.46 22.02 2.08
N ARG A 245 12.11 21.50 1.02
CA ARG A 245 11.81 21.86 -0.37
C ARG A 245 10.35 21.57 -0.72
N PHE A 246 9.88 20.38 -0.41
CA PHE A 246 8.49 19.97 -0.69
C PHE A 246 7.46 20.79 0.11
N TYR A 247 7.78 21.15 1.35
CA TYR A 247 6.96 22.05 2.16
C TYR A 247 6.77 23.41 1.50
N GLU A 248 7.87 24.08 1.15
CA GLU A 248 7.82 25.41 0.54
C GLU A 248 7.13 25.43 -0.83
N GLN A 249 7.20 24.32 -1.55
CA GLN A 249 6.56 24.18 -2.85
C GLN A 249 5.11 23.67 -2.78
N GLY A 250 4.56 23.46 -1.58
CA GLY A 250 3.15 23.09 -1.42
C GLY A 250 2.83 21.64 -1.82
N VAL A 251 3.81 20.73 -1.74
CA VAL A 251 3.61 19.28 -1.95
C VAL A 251 3.03 18.59 -0.72
N LEU A 252 3.41 19.10 0.48
CA LEU A 252 2.92 18.56 1.75
C LEU A 252 1.45 18.91 1.99
N GLY A 253 0.74 18.06 2.71
CA GLY A 253 -0.66 18.28 3.07
C GLY A 253 -1.34 17.02 3.58
N GLU A 254 -2.54 17.17 4.13
CA GLU A 254 -3.27 16.12 4.85
C GLU A 254 -3.54 14.83 4.06
N ILE A 255 -3.58 14.92 2.72
CA ILE A 255 -3.83 13.78 1.82
C ILE A 255 -2.60 13.41 1.01
N SER A 256 -1.45 14.06 1.24
CA SER A 256 -0.17 13.72 0.59
C SER A 256 0.54 12.60 1.34
N ILE A 257 1.22 11.74 0.59
CA ILE A 257 1.98 10.58 1.08
C ILE A 257 3.44 10.75 0.66
N LEU A 258 4.34 10.84 1.63
CA LEU A 258 5.77 10.75 1.40
C LEU A 258 6.23 9.33 1.76
N ALA A 259 6.99 8.68 0.88
CA ALA A 259 7.52 7.35 1.14
C ALA A 259 8.94 7.42 1.70
N HIS A 260 9.29 6.48 2.58
CA HIS A 260 10.58 6.24 3.23
C HIS A 260 10.96 7.15 4.39
N GLY A 261 11.38 8.40 4.14
CA GLY A 261 11.80 9.32 5.19
C GLY A 261 13.01 8.86 6.02
N VAL A 262 13.87 7.98 5.45
CA VAL A 262 15.00 7.36 6.17
C VAL A 262 15.97 8.41 6.70
N HIS A 263 16.27 9.41 5.88
CA HIS A 263 17.22 10.49 6.19
C HIS A 263 16.53 11.81 6.53
N ALA A 264 15.28 11.77 7.01
CA ALA A 264 14.59 12.97 7.46
C ALA A 264 15.24 13.53 8.74
N SER A 265 15.46 14.86 8.78
CA SER A 265 15.95 15.55 9.97
C SER A 265 14.83 15.83 10.95
N GLU A 266 15.18 16.21 12.17
CA GLU A 266 14.21 16.59 13.21
C GLU A 266 13.25 17.69 12.73
N HIS A 267 13.78 18.73 12.08
CA HIS A 267 12.97 19.81 11.51
C HIS A 267 12.03 19.32 10.40
N GLU A 268 12.50 18.44 9.52
CA GLU A 268 11.66 17.83 8.48
C GLU A 268 10.51 17.00 9.07
N LEU A 269 10.73 16.31 10.21
CA LEU A 269 9.66 15.62 10.93
C LEU A 269 8.63 16.59 11.53
N GLU A 270 9.08 17.76 12.02
CA GLU A 270 8.17 18.82 12.49
C GLU A 270 7.28 19.36 11.38
N LEU A 271 7.82 19.58 10.17
CA LEU A 271 7.04 20.00 9.00
C LEU A 271 6.00 18.96 8.59
N LEU A 272 6.34 17.67 8.63
CA LEU A 272 5.37 16.59 8.38
C LEU A 272 4.24 16.59 9.41
N ALA A 273 4.56 16.77 10.68
CA ALA A 273 3.57 16.82 11.76
C ALA A 273 2.67 18.05 11.63
N GLU A 274 3.23 19.24 11.36
CA GLU A 274 2.51 20.51 11.17
C GLU A 274 1.51 20.43 10.02
N THR A 275 1.94 19.89 8.88
CA THR A 275 1.11 19.77 7.68
C THR A 275 0.18 18.56 7.69
N ASN A 276 0.26 17.71 8.72
CA ASN A 276 -0.47 16.45 8.79
C ASN A 276 -0.21 15.52 7.58
N THR A 277 0.95 15.60 6.98
CA THR A 277 1.35 14.76 5.84
C THR A 277 1.59 13.32 6.30
N TRP A 278 1.17 12.36 5.50
CA TRP A 278 1.41 10.94 5.74
C TRP A 278 2.85 10.58 5.37
N LEU A 279 3.52 9.79 6.22
CA LEU A 279 4.79 9.17 5.89
C LEU A 279 4.62 7.66 5.85
N SER A 280 4.87 7.07 4.70
CA SER A 280 4.83 5.62 4.52
C SER A 280 6.20 5.02 4.81
N HIS A 281 6.26 4.06 5.76
CA HIS A 281 7.43 3.30 6.14
C HIS A 281 7.46 1.96 5.40
N GLN A 282 8.59 1.62 4.76
CA GLN A 282 8.80 0.38 4.00
C GLN A 282 10.02 -0.38 4.54
N PRO A 283 9.92 -1.05 5.70
CA PRO A 283 11.10 -1.59 6.39
C PRO A 283 11.84 -2.66 5.58
N ARG A 284 11.14 -3.58 4.88
CA ARG A 284 11.80 -4.60 4.05
C ARG A 284 12.59 -3.97 2.90
N SER A 285 12.01 -2.97 2.23
CA SER A 285 12.69 -2.29 1.14
C SER A 285 13.90 -1.50 1.61
N ASN A 286 13.76 -0.72 2.68
CA ASN A 286 14.87 0.04 3.25
C ASN A 286 16.05 -0.86 3.63
N MET A 287 15.77 -2.02 4.24
CA MET A 287 16.80 -3.02 4.56
C MET A 287 17.43 -3.64 3.30
N ASN A 288 16.60 -4.00 2.30
CA ASN A 288 17.09 -4.59 1.05
C ASN A 288 18.01 -3.63 0.29
N ASN A 289 17.63 -2.35 0.23
CA ASN A 289 18.38 -1.31 -0.46
C ASN A 289 19.55 -0.75 0.37
N ALA A 290 19.71 -1.23 1.63
CA ALA A 290 20.75 -0.81 2.57
C ALA A 290 20.81 0.73 2.75
N VAL A 291 19.66 1.42 2.68
CA VAL A 291 19.59 2.89 2.78
C VAL A 291 19.61 3.41 4.21
N GLY A 292 19.45 2.52 5.20
CA GLY A 292 19.43 2.87 6.61
C GLY A 292 18.09 2.54 7.28
N VAL A 293 17.90 3.03 8.50
CA VAL A 293 16.71 2.80 9.32
C VAL A 293 15.97 4.12 9.51
N ALA A 294 14.72 4.18 9.05
CA ALA A 294 13.88 5.36 9.26
C ALA A 294 13.63 5.61 10.75
N PRO A 295 13.68 6.86 11.24
CA PRO A 295 13.53 7.20 12.66
C PRO A 295 12.04 7.14 13.09
N VAL A 296 11.41 5.97 12.94
CA VAL A 296 9.95 5.80 13.15
C VAL A 296 9.53 6.16 14.56
N LEU A 297 10.34 5.89 15.56
CA LEU A 297 10.01 6.22 16.95
C LEU A 297 9.99 7.73 17.18
N ASP A 298 10.97 8.47 16.64
CA ASP A 298 10.99 9.95 16.70
C ASP A 298 9.80 10.53 15.92
N MET A 299 9.47 9.93 14.77
CA MET A 299 8.27 10.30 14.01
C MET A 299 7.00 10.15 14.85
N LEU A 300 6.82 9.02 15.55
CA LEU A 300 5.67 8.78 16.41
C LEU A 300 5.63 9.72 17.63
N GLU A 301 6.78 10.01 18.24
CA GLU A 301 6.90 10.99 19.33
C GLU A 301 6.50 12.38 18.89
N LYS A 302 6.95 12.82 17.72
CA LYS A 302 6.58 14.10 17.10
C LYS A 302 5.18 14.10 16.48
N ARG A 303 4.42 13.00 16.60
CA ARG A 303 3.05 12.85 16.07
C ARG A 303 2.96 12.92 14.54
N VAL A 304 4.02 12.58 13.83
CA VAL A 304 3.96 12.35 12.39
C VAL A 304 3.00 11.18 12.11
N ARG A 305 2.20 11.30 11.09
CA ARG A 305 1.23 10.28 10.65
C ARG A 305 1.96 9.19 9.87
N VAL A 306 2.58 8.24 10.58
CA VAL A 306 3.31 7.12 9.95
C VAL A 306 2.32 6.02 9.57
N VAL A 307 2.42 5.53 8.34
CA VAL A 307 1.69 4.40 7.76
C VAL A 307 2.69 3.33 7.28
N LEU A 308 2.21 2.12 7.01
CA LEU A 308 3.04 0.99 6.59
C LEU A 308 2.75 0.58 5.15
N GLY A 309 3.78 0.53 4.31
CA GLY A 309 3.76 0.04 2.93
C GLY A 309 4.81 -1.03 2.70
N ASN A 310 4.88 -1.60 1.48
CA ASN A 310 5.80 -2.68 1.12
C ASN A 310 6.77 -2.34 -0.04
N ASP A 311 6.59 -1.18 -0.69
CA ASP A 311 7.34 -0.81 -1.89
C ASP A 311 7.19 -1.87 -3.02
N GLY A 312 8.28 -2.37 -3.60
CA GLY A 312 8.26 -3.42 -4.63
C GLY A 312 8.19 -4.86 -4.09
N PHE A 313 7.96 -5.06 -2.79
CA PHE A 313 7.88 -6.39 -2.16
C PHE A 313 6.49 -7.04 -2.31
N SER A 314 6.36 -8.29 -1.85
CA SER A 314 5.08 -9.00 -1.82
C SER A 314 4.06 -8.29 -0.92
N ASN A 315 2.77 -8.40 -1.27
CA ASN A 315 1.68 -7.80 -0.50
C ASN A 315 1.33 -8.56 0.81
N ALA A 316 2.29 -9.31 1.34
CA ALA A 316 2.26 -9.98 2.64
C ALA A 316 2.55 -8.98 3.76
N MET A 317 1.54 -8.24 4.20
CA MET A 317 1.72 -7.11 5.12
C MET A 317 2.18 -7.52 6.52
N TRP A 318 1.93 -8.74 6.96
CA TRP A 318 2.45 -9.21 8.25
C TRP A 318 3.98 -9.42 8.24
N GLU A 319 4.59 -9.57 7.07
CA GLU A 319 6.06 -9.52 6.94
C GLU A 319 6.59 -8.10 7.18
N GLU A 320 5.88 -7.05 6.73
CA GLU A 320 6.23 -5.66 7.05
C GLU A 320 6.08 -5.37 8.54
N TRP A 321 5.03 -5.92 9.20
CA TRP A 321 4.89 -5.82 10.65
C TRP A 321 6.12 -6.33 11.38
N LYS A 322 6.59 -7.52 11.01
CA LYS A 322 7.77 -8.17 11.62
C LYS A 322 9.04 -7.38 11.35
N ALA A 323 9.21 -6.91 10.11
CA ALA A 323 10.36 -6.11 9.74
C ALA A 323 10.40 -4.78 10.52
N ALA A 324 9.28 -4.05 10.61
CA ALA A 324 9.18 -2.82 11.41
C ALA A 324 9.49 -3.06 12.89
N TYR A 325 8.96 -4.15 13.46
CA TYR A 325 9.19 -4.53 14.84
C TYR A 325 10.65 -4.84 15.16
N PHE A 326 11.31 -5.63 14.30
CA PHE A 326 12.67 -6.09 14.59
C PHE A 326 13.74 -5.04 14.28
N ILE A 327 13.61 -4.31 13.15
CA ILE A 327 14.66 -3.39 12.72
C ILE A 327 14.90 -2.24 13.71
N GLN A 328 13.83 -1.70 14.32
CA GLN A 328 13.96 -0.62 15.30
C GLN A 328 14.67 -1.08 16.58
N LYS A 329 14.40 -2.32 17.02
CA LYS A 329 15.07 -2.91 18.20
C LYS A 329 16.55 -3.19 17.94
N ASP A 330 16.86 -3.76 16.77
CA ASP A 330 18.23 -4.10 16.40
C ASP A 330 19.07 -2.83 16.22
N HIS A 331 18.54 -1.84 15.49
CA HIS A 331 19.21 -0.55 15.28
C HIS A 331 19.45 0.20 16.59
N GLY A 332 18.44 0.30 17.45
CA GLY A 332 18.54 0.99 18.74
C GLY A 332 19.16 0.17 19.85
N GLN A 333 19.46 -1.13 19.63
CA GLN A 333 20.00 -2.06 20.62
C GLN A 333 19.21 -2.09 21.95
N ASP A 334 17.90 -1.90 21.87
CA ASP A 334 16.99 -1.89 23.02
C ASP A 334 15.72 -2.72 22.71
N PRO A 335 15.46 -3.82 23.45
CA PRO A 335 14.30 -4.68 23.22
C PRO A 335 12.96 -4.02 23.56
N ARG A 336 12.94 -2.86 24.22
CA ARG A 336 11.72 -2.12 24.57
C ARG A 336 11.20 -1.26 23.42
N LEU A 337 12.06 -0.91 22.44
CA LEU A 337 11.70 -0.09 21.28
C LEU A 337 10.66 -0.78 20.40
N MET A 338 9.84 -0.02 19.68
CA MET A 338 8.86 -0.49 18.70
C MET A 338 8.06 -1.69 19.20
N ASN A 339 7.24 -1.51 20.22
CA ASN A 339 6.42 -2.60 20.78
C ASN A 339 5.25 -2.99 19.83
N GLY A 340 4.49 -4.04 20.18
CA GLY A 340 3.41 -4.53 19.34
C GLY A 340 2.30 -3.51 19.07
N TYR A 341 2.04 -2.59 20.00
CA TYR A 341 1.05 -1.52 19.81
C TYR A 341 1.59 -0.40 18.90
N ASP A 342 2.89 -0.12 18.89
CA ASP A 342 3.48 0.84 17.94
C ASP A 342 3.32 0.33 16.52
N VAL A 343 3.55 -0.99 16.30
CA VAL A 343 3.31 -1.63 15.00
C VAL A 343 1.83 -1.61 14.63
N LEU A 344 0.93 -1.95 15.56
CA LEU A 344 -0.51 -1.88 15.36
C LEU A 344 -0.95 -0.48 14.92
N LYS A 345 -0.41 0.56 15.59
CA LYS A 345 -0.72 1.95 15.28
C LYS A 345 -0.41 2.32 13.84
N ILE A 346 0.78 1.97 13.34
CA ILE A 346 1.19 2.32 11.97
C ILE A 346 0.54 1.42 10.92
N ALA A 347 0.36 0.13 11.20
CA ALA A 347 -0.07 -0.86 10.22
C ALA A 347 -1.61 -1.03 10.13
N VAL A 348 -2.34 -0.69 11.20
CA VAL A 348 -3.80 -0.81 11.24
C VAL A 348 -4.46 0.56 11.41
N GLU A 349 -4.22 1.24 12.54
CA GLU A 349 -4.96 2.46 12.86
C GLU A 349 -4.68 3.58 11.86
N ASN A 350 -3.41 3.86 11.58
CA ASN A 350 -3.01 4.91 10.66
C ASN A 350 -3.29 4.51 9.20
N ASN A 351 -3.03 3.26 8.81
CA ASN A 351 -3.37 2.77 7.46
C ASN A 351 -4.89 2.88 7.22
N SER A 352 -5.73 2.51 8.19
CA SER A 352 -7.18 2.68 8.13
C SER A 352 -7.58 4.16 8.01
N ARG A 353 -6.94 5.06 8.78
CA ARG A 353 -7.20 6.51 8.69
C ARG A 353 -6.83 7.10 7.34
N LEU A 354 -5.67 6.72 6.77
CA LEU A 354 -5.27 7.13 5.42
C LEU A 354 -6.28 6.64 4.38
N ALA A 355 -6.65 5.36 4.42
CA ALA A 355 -7.63 4.80 3.50
C ALA A 355 -9.00 5.47 3.66
N THR A 356 -9.49 5.64 4.87
CA THR A 356 -10.77 6.32 5.17
C THR A 356 -10.79 7.73 4.60
N GLN A 357 -9.70 8.48 4.76
CA GLN A 357 -9.56 9.83 4.21
C GLN A 357 -9.56 9.81 2.67
N THR A 358 -8.82 8.90 2.06
CA THR A 358 -8.75 8.73 0.60
C THR A 358 -10.10 8.34 0.00
N TYR A 359 -10.90 7.56 0.72
CA TYR A 359 -12.25 7.14 0.30
C TYR A 359 -13.39 8.07 0.78
N GLY A 360 -13.07 9.34 1.08
CA GLY A 360 -14.07 10.37 1.37
C GLY A 360 -14.86 10.15 2.66
N GLY A 361 -14.24 9.54 3.67
CA GLY A 361 -14.83 9.27 4.97
C GLY A 361 -15.51 7.90 5.11
N LEU A 362 -15.54 7.08 4.04
CA LEU A 362 -15.90 5.67 4.16
C LEU A 362 -14.87 4.96 5.05
N ARG A 363 -15.29 4.43 6.18
CA ARG A 363 -14.39 3.71 7.10
C ARG A 363 -13.87 2.44 6.45
N VAL A 364 -12.57 2.40 6.14
CA VAL A 364 -11.87 1.25 5.54
C VAL A 364 -10.88 0.69 6.57
N GLY A 365 -10.81 -0.62 6.72
CA GLY A 365 -9.90 -1.27 7.66
C GLY A 365 -10.45 -1.37 9.10
N GLU A 366 -11.75 -1.19 9.27
CA GLU A 366 -12.44 -1.33 10.55
C GLU A 366 -13.53 -2.41 10.47
N VAL A 367 -13.79 -3.10 11.60
CA VAL A 367 -14.86 -4.09 11.71
C VAL A 367 -15.93 -3.57 12.67
N VAL A 368 -16.73 -2.65 12.15
CA VAL A 368 -17.84 -2.01 12.87
C VAL A 368 -19.00 -1.72 11.90
N PRO A 369 -20.24 -1.62 12.37
CA PRO A 369 -21.37 -1.25 11.52
C PRO A 369 -21.14 0.08 10.78
N GLY A 370 -21.47 0.11 9.49
CA GLY A 370 -21.27 1.24 8.57
C GLY A 370 -19.84 1.34 7.99
N ALA A 371 -18.91 0.48 8.35
CA ALA A 371 -17.60 0.38 7.71
C ALA A 371 -17.68 -0.42 6.40
N ALA A 372 -16.68 -0.26 5.54
CA ALA A 372 -16.53 -1.05 4.33
C ALA A 372 -16.47 -2.56 4.65
N GLY A 373 -17.14 -3.35 3.85
CA GLY A 373 -17.14 -4.81 3.96
C GLY A 373 -15.84 -5.42 3.40
N ASP A 374 -14.69 -4.95 3.87
CA ASP A 374 -13.36 -5.40 3.46
C ASP A 374 -12.76 -6.27 4.55
N LEU A 375 -12.91 -7.57 4.41
CA LEU A 375 -12.65 -8.55 5.47
C LEU A 375 -11.77 -9.69 4.99
N ILE A 376 -11.07 -10.31 5.94
CA ILE A 376 -10.33 -11.56 5.75
C ILE A 376 -10.70 -12.58 6.80
N LEU A 377 -10.66 -13.85 6.41
CA LEU A 377 -10.74 -14.97 7.32
C LEU A 377 -9.34 -15.55 7.51
N VAL A 378 -8.94 -15.72 8.77
CA VAL A 378 -7.59 -16.18 9.13
C VAL A 378 -7.68 -17.47 9.94
N ASP A 379 -7.15 -18.55 9.38
CA ASP A 379 -7.07 -19.87 10.00
C ASP A 379 -5.88 -19.92 10.99
N TYR A 380 -6.12 -19.38 12.18
CA TYR A 380 -5.12 -19.32 13.24
C TYR A 380 -5.58 -20.08 14.49
N HIS A 381 -4.79 -21.06 14.89
CA HIS A 381 -5.01 -21.88 16.08
C HIS A 381 -4.01 -21.46 17.18
N PRO A 382 -4.40 -20.56 18.10
CA PRO A 382 -3.50 -20.08 19.16
C PRO A 382 -3.19 -21.23 20.15
N ILE A 383 -1.90 -21.39 20.48
CA ILE A 383 -1.42 -22.33 21.50
C ILE A 383 -1.36 -21.71 22.89
N THR A 384 -1.61 -20.41 22.99
CA THR A 384 -1.68 -19.60 24.20
C THR A 384 -2.98 -18.83 24.21
N PRO A 385 -3.46 -18.30 25.36
CA PRO A 385 -4.67 -17.50 25.40
C PRO A 385 -4.64 -16.34 24.41
N LEU A 386 -5.70 -16.19 23.60
CA LEU A 386 -5.88 -15.12 22.63
C LEU A 386 -6.87 -14.11 23.17
N THR A 387 -6.43 -12.84 23.29
CA THR A 387 -7.26 -11.70 23.69
C THR A 387 -7.02 -10.53 22.73
N ALA A 388 -7.87 -9.52 22.74
CA ALA A 388 -7.64 -8.31 21.95
C ALA A 388 -6.31 -7.62 22.32
N ASP A 389 -5.97 -7.61 23.62
CA ASP A 389 -4.76 -6.95 24.12
C ASP A 389 -3.47 -7.63 23.66
N ASN A 390 -3.45 -8.95 23.49
CA ASN A 390 -2.24 -9.66 23.09
C ASN A 390 -2.20 -10.04 21.59
N LEU A 391 -3.26 -9.74 20.85
CA LEU A 391 -3.35 -10.06 19.43
C LEU A 391 -2.19 -9.50 18.57
N PRO A 392 -1.66 -8.27 18.81
CA PRO A 392 -0.49 -7.80 18.07
C PRO A 392 0.71 -8.75 18.15
N TRP A 393 0.96 -9.36 19.32
CA TRP A 393 2.03 -10.34 19.48
C TRP A 393 1.72 -11.70 18.85
N HIS A 394 0.44 -12.11 18.81
CA HIS A 394 0.03 -13.29 18.03
C HIS A 394 0.29 -13.06 16.53
N ILE A 395 0.03 -11.85 16.02
CA ILE A 395 0.36 -11.50 14.63
C ILE A 395 1.87 -11.54 14.41
N LEU A 396 2.65 -10.85 15.24
CA LEU A 396 4.10 -10.77 15.10
C LEU A 396 4.80 -12.14 15.17
N PHE A 397 4.37 -13.01 16.07
CA PHE A 397 5.10 -14.27 16.34
C PHE A 397 4.37 -15.51 15.83
N GLY A 398 3.05 -15.46 15.64
CA GLY A 398 2.21 -16.61 15.28
C GLY A 398 1.70 -16.62 13.86
N PHE A 399 1.29 -15.45 13.34
CA PHE A 399 0.66 -15.39 12.02
C PHE A 399 1.67 -15.60 10.88
N ARG A 400 1.13 -16.19 9.81
CA ARG A 400 1.75 -16.30 8.49
C ARG A 400 0.73 -15.85 7.45
N ASP A 401 1.13 -15.13 6.43
CA ASP A 401 0.22 -14.60 5.41
C ASP A 401 -0.55 -15.71 4.66
N GLY A 402 0.03 -16.91 4.58
CA GLY A 402 -0.67 -18.11 4.06
C GLY A 402 -1.85 -18.62 4.90
N MET A 403 -2.06 -18.13 6.13
CA MET A 403 -3.22 -18.46 6.97
C MET A 403 -4.49 -17.72 6.55
N VAL A 404 -4.41 -16.73 5.67
CA VAL A 404 -5.61 -16.10 5.09
C VAL A 404 -6.29 -17.09 4.16
N THR A 405 -7.50 -17.50 4.50
CA THR A 405 -8.27 -18.47 3.72
C THR A 405 -9.30 -17.83 2.81
N SER A 406 -9.83 -16.69 3.22
CA SER A 406 -10.84 -15.95 2.46
C SER A 406 -10.58 -14.46 2.51
N THR A 407 -10.86 -13.77 1.40
CA THR A 407 -10.71 -12.32 1.24
C THR A 407 -11.97 -11.76 0.60
N ILE A 408 -12.53 -10.73 1.22
CA ILE A 408 -13.79 -10.08 0.86
C ILE A 408 -13.50 -8.59 0.71
N VAL A 409 -13.98 -7.96 -0.36
CA VAL A 409 -13.87 -6.51 -0.56
C VAL A 409 -15.22 -5.94 -1.00
N ALA A 410 -15.62 -4.84 -0.39
CA ALA A 410 -16.93 -4.24 -0.60
C ALA A 410 -18.07 -5.27 -0.51
N GLY A 411 -17.98 -6.19 0.47
CA GLY A 411 -18.96 -7.25 0.68
C GLY A 411 -18.94 -8.39 -0.36
N ARG A 412 -18.05 -8.34 -1.34
CA ARG A 412 -17.89 -9.36 -2.40
C ARG A 412 -16.74 -10.29 -2.07
N PRO A 413 -16.95 -11.62 -1.93
CA PRO A 413 -15.87 -12.58 -1.82
C PRO A 413 -15.00 -12.61 -3.09
N LEU A 414 -13.68 -12.45 -2.91
CA LEU A 414 -12.67 -12.56 -3.97
C LEU A 414 -11.95 -13.90 -3.92
N MET A 415 -11.74 -14.41 -2.71
CA MET A 415 -11.16 -15.72 -2.44
C MET A 415 -11.95 -16.39 -1.30
N VAL A 416 -12.24 -17.69 -1.44
CA VAL A 416 -12.83 -18.54 -0.39
C VAL A 416 -12.05 -19.85 -0.37
N ASP A 417 -11.69 -20.32 0.82
CA ASP A 417 -10.91 -21.55 1.02
C ASP A 417 -9.66 -21.62 0.14
N ARG A 418 -8.93 -20.50 0.06
CA ARG A 418 -7.72 -20.34 -0.76
C ARG A 418 -7.95 -20.44 -2.28
N LYS A 419 -9.18 -20.42 -2.76
CA LYS A 419 -9.52 -20.43 -4.18
C LYS A 419 -9.98 -19.06 -4.64
N LEU A 420 -9.31 -18.49 -5.64
CA LEU A 420 -9.74 -17.27 -6.29
C LEU A 420 -11.05 -17.52 -7.05
N LEU A 421 -11.99 -16.60 -6.95
CA LEU A 421 -13.32 -16.75 -7.54
C LEU A 421 -13.46 -16.09 -8.91
N TRP A 422 -12.63 -15.09 -9.19
CA TRP A 422 -12.80 -14.21 -10.37
C TRP A 422 -11.56 -14.10 -11.24
N LEU A 423 -10.42 -14.62 -10.80
CA LEU A 423 -9.15 -14.59 -11.51
C LEU A 423 -8.66 -16.01 -11.76
N ASP A 424 -8.14 -16.26 -12.95
CA ASP A 424 -7.38 -17.48 -13.25
C ASP A 424 -5.89 -17.26 -12.93
N GLU A 425 -5.45 -17.70 -11.74
CA GLU A 425 -4.09 -17.56 -11.27
C GLU A 425 -3.08 -18.23 -12.21
N ALA A 426 -3.43 -19.37 -12.80
CA ALA A 426 -2.54 -20.13 -13.68
C ALA A 426 -2.33 -19.39 -15.01
N GLU A 427 -3.40 -18.84 -15.58
CA GLU A 427 -3.33 -18.02 -16.80
C GLU A 427 -2.52 -16.73 -16.55
N ILE A 428 -2.84 -16.00 -15.47
CA ILE A 428 -2.11 -14.78 -15.10
C ILE A 428 -0.63 -15.05 -14.93
N ALA A 429 -0.26 -16.14 -14.21
CA ALA A 429 1.13 -16.51 -14.00
C ALA A 429 1.83 -16.91 -15.31
N ALA A 430 1.14 -17.57 -16.25
CA ALA A 430 1.69 -17.90 -17.55
C ALA A 430 1.98 -16.65 -18.39
N LYS A 431 0.99 -15.73 -18.47
CA LYS A 431 1.14 -14.46 -19.21
C LYS A 431 2.17 -13.53 -18.57
N ALA A 432 2.23 -13.48 -17.25
CA ALA A 432 3.26 -12.72 -16.55
C ALA A 432 4.68 -13.24 -16.84
N ARG A 433 4.87 -14.57 -16.90
CA ARG A 433 6.17 -15.14 -17.30
C ARG A 433 6.56 -14.79 -18.73
N GLU A 434 5.61 -14.84 -19.67
CA GLU A 434 5.84 -14.42 -21.06
C GLU A 434 6.25 -12.94 -21.13
N ALA A 435 5.56 -12.05 -20.39
CA ALA A 435 5.89 -10.64 -20.29
C ALA A 435 7.27 -10.44 -19.64
N ALA A 436 7.53 -11.07 -18.49
CA ALA A 436 8.81 -10.98 -17.78
C ALA A 436 10.02 -11.37 -18.65
N LEU A 437 9.91 -12.43 -19.43
CA LEU A 437 10.96 -12.86 -20.36
C LEU A 437 11.26 -11.78 -21.42
N ARG A 438 10.22 -11.12 -21.95
CA ARG A 438 10.40 -10.00 -22.91
C ARG A 438 11.07 -8.80 -22.25
N ILE A 439 10.63 -8.46 -21.03
CA ILE A 439 11.16 -7.33 -20.26
C ILE A 439 12.62 -7.55 -19.90
N TRP A 440 12.97 -8.72 -19.35
CA TRP A 440 14.35 -9.04 -18.98
C TRP A 440 15.30 -8.98 -20.17
N LYS A 441 14.86 -9.49 -21.34
CA LYS A 441 15.64 -9.38 -22.58
C LYS A 441 15.86 -7.94 -23.05
N LYS A 442 14.92 -7.01 -22.79
CA LYS A 442 15.10 -5.59 -23.09
C LYS A 442 16.08 -4.89 -22.15
N MET A 443 16.35 -5.47 -20.97
CA MET A 443 17.26 -4.92 -19.95
C MET A 443 18.72 -5.37 -20.14
N GLU A 444 18.97 -6.43 -20.90
CA GLU A 444 20.31 -6.87 -21.31
C GLU A 444 20.99 -5.84 -22.23
#